data_1b416c122c30621ff5dafa0d99f28e2b
#
_entry.id   1b416c122c30621ff5dafa0d99f28e2b
#
_cell.length_a   1.000
_cell.length_b   1.000
_cell.length_c   1.000
_cell.angle_alpha   90.00
_cell.angle_beta   90.00
_cell.angle_gamma   90.00
#
_symmetry.space_group_name_H-M   'P 1'
#
loop_
_entity.id
_entity.type
_entity.pdbx_description
1 polymer ?
#
loop_
_entity_poly.entity_id
_entity_poly.type
_entity_poly.pdbx_seq_one_letter_code
_entity_poly.pdbx_strand_id
1 'polypeptide(L)'
;MKEPIWITGAGIVSAVGCNKREVLESLVAGRSGIGPMRYLRSVHTEFPVGEVPMSDEELCAALGIDASTPTIRTALLGMLALGEALDEAGLSGGELPGAAFISGTTVGGMD
;
A
#
# COMPACT_ATOMS: atom_id res chain seq x y z
N MET A 1 6.32 -22.94 -27.95
CA MET A 1 6.06 -23.03 -26.51
C MET A 1 6.31 -21.66 -25.91
N LYS A 2 5.35 -21.12 -25.20
CA LYS A 2 5.55 -19.84 -24.50
C LYS A 2 6.43 -20.07 -23.27
N GLU A 3 7.41 -19.19 -23.06
CA GLU A 3 8.19 -19.23 -21.83
C GLU A 3 7.29 -18.91 -20.63
N PRO A 4 7.49 -19.57 -19.48
CA PRO A 4 6.70 -19.27 -18.28
C PRO A 4 7.04 -17.88 -17.76
N ILE A 5 6.01 -17.19 -17.25
CA ILE A 5 6.15 -15.91 -16.55
C ILE A 5 6.04 -16.19 -15.05
N TRP A 6 6.98 -15.67 -14.28
CA TRP A 6 7.09 -15.89 -12.86
C TRP A 6 6.73 -14.62 -12.08
N ILE A 7 5.93 -14.77 -11.01
CA ILE A 7 5.73 -13.73 -10.02
C ILE A 7 6.83 -13.93 -8.96
N THR A 8 7.74 -12.99 -8.85
CA THR A 8 8.90 -13.09 -7.96
C THR A 8 8.72 -12.33 -6.64
N GLY A 9 7.76 -11.44 -6.59
CA GLY A 9 7.43 -10.69 -5.38
C GLY A 9 6.03 -10.12 -5.46
N ALA A 10 5.41 -9.95 -4.31
CA ALA A 10 4.11 -9.33 -4.16
C ALA A 10 4.10 -8.44 -2.91
N GLY A 11 3.32 -7.39 -2.96
CA GLY A 11 3.08 -6.50 -1.82
C GLY A 11 1.63 -6.12 -1.71
N ILE A 12 1.15 -5.92 -0.51
CA ILE A 12 -0.22 -5.52 -0.25
C ILE A 12 -0.30 -4.58 0.95
N VAL A 13 -1.13 -3.55 0.81
CA VAL A 13 -1.50 -2.62 1.89
C VAL A 13 -3.02 -2.52 1.88
N SER A 14 -3.63 -2.73 3.03
CA SER A 14 -5.09 -2.73 3.16
C SER A 14 -5.54 -2.32 4.56
N ALA A 15 -6.86 -2.23 4.75
CA ALA A 15 -7.45 -1.96 6.06
C ALA A 15 -7.18 -3.05 7.11
N VAL A 16 -6.75 -4.24 6.70
CA VAL A 16 -6.47 -5.36 7.60
C VAL A 16 -4.98 -5.65 7.78
N GLY A 17 -4.11 -4.88 7.16
CA GLY A 17 -2.66 -5.01 7.33
C GLY A 17 -1.87 -4.17 6.36
N CYS A 18 -0.64 -3.82 6.75
CA CYS A 18 0.27 -2.97 5.98
C CYS A 18 1.34 -3.77 5.22
N ASN A 19 1.26 -5.08 5.26
CA ASN A 19 2.11 -6.01 4.52
C ASN A 19 1.42 -7.37 4.39
N LYS A 20 2.00 -8.27 3.60
CA LYS A 20 1.42 -9.61 3.35
C LYS A 20 1.22 -10.42 4.62
N ARG A 21 2.18 -10.38 5.53
CA ARG A 21 2.11 -11.14 6.78
C ARG A 21 0.93 -10.67 7.63
N GLU A 22 0.79 -9.38 7.85
CA GLU A 22 -0.31 -8.81 8.64
C GLU A 22 -1.67 -9.10 8.01
N VAL A 23 -1.77 -8.98 6.68
CA VAL A 23 -3.01 -9.29 5.96
C VAL A 23 -3.37 -10.77 6.12
N LEU A 24 -2.40 -11.68 5.96
CA LEU A 24 -2.64 -13.10 6.14
C LEU A 24 -3.08 -13.43 7.57
N GLU A 25 -2.40 -12.89 8.57
CA GLU A 25 -2.76 -13.05 9.98
C GLU A 25 -4.19 -12.57 10.26
N SER A 26 -4.57 -11.44 9.69
CA SER A 26 -5.92 -10.89 9.84
C SER A 26 -6.98 -11.77 9.17
N LEU A 27 -6.70 -12.28 7.98
CA LEU A 27 -7.62 -13.17 7.27
C LEU A 27 -7.82 -14.50 8.01
N VAL A 28 -6.75 -15.08 8.52
CA VAL A 28 -6.81 -16.32 9.30
C VAL A 28 -7.58 -16.11 10.61
N ALA A 29 -7.39 -14.97 11.27
CA ALA A 29 -8.07 -14.62 12.51
C ALA A 29 -9.51 -14.12 12.30
N GLY A 30 -9.94 -13.88 11.07
CA GLY A 30 -11.25 -13.32 10.76
C GLY A 30 -11.42 -11.88 11.23
N ARG A 31 -10.34 -11.09 11.32
CA ARG A 31 -10.39 -9.69 11.74
C ARG A 31 -10.98 -8.81 10.65
N SER A 32 -11.85 -7.87 11.06
CA SER A 32 -12.38 -6.84 10.19
C SER A 32 -11.50 -5.59 10.26
N GLY A 33 -11.26 -4.96 9.11
CA GLY A 33 -10.65 -3.64 9.02
C GLY A 33 -11.66 -2.50 8.96
N ILE A 34 -12.94 -2.80 9.13
CA ILE A 34 -14.01 -1.80 9.11
C ILE A 34 -14.17 -1.19 10.50
N GLY A 35 -14.19 0.14 10.56
CA GLY A 35 -14.33 0.87 11.81
C GLY A 35 -14.52 2.36 11.62
N PRO A 36 -14.46 3.14 12.70
CA PRO A 36 -14.59 4.60 12.64
C PRO A 36 -13.49 5.24 11.80
N MET A 37 -13.79 6.36 11.16
CA MET A 37 -12.80 7.16 10.45
C MET A 37 -11.75 7.71 11.43
N ARG A 38 -10.48 7.54 11.07
CA ARG A 38 -9.34 8.09 11.84
C ARG A 38 -8.51 9.05 11.00
N TYR A 39 -8.31 8.73 9.74
CA TYR A 39 -7.43 9.45 8.80
C TYR A 39 -8.22 10.18 7.73
N LEU A 40 -9.32 9.59 7.27
CA LEU A 40 -10.21 10.23 6.30
C LEU A 40 -10.90 11.43 6.94
N ARG A 41 -10.85 12.58 6.27
CA ARG A 41 -11.52 13.79 6.68
C ARG A 41 -12.87 13.89 5.96
N SER A 42 -13.94 13.71 6.72
CA SER A 42 -15.31 13.80 6.20
C SER A 42 -16.24 14.35 7.27
N VAL A 43 -17.29 15.01 6.82
CA VAL A 43 -18.40 15.42 7.72
C VAL A 43 -19.31 14.23 8.05
N HIS A 44 -19.22 13.15 7.30
CA HIS A 44 -20.05 11.94 7.44
C HIS A 44 -19.36 10.90 8.33
N THR A 45 -19.09 11.29 9.58
CA THR A 45 -18.39 10.43 10.54
C THR A 45 -19.23 9.26 11.08
N GLU A 46 -20.53 9.25 10.77
CA GLU A 46 -21.45 8.16 11.10
C GLU A 46 -21.22 6.87 10.30
N PHE A 47 -20.54 6.96 9.17
CA PHE A 47 -20.28 5.78 8.32
C PHE A 47 -18.97 5.08 8.73
N PRO A 48 -18.99 3.75 8.93
CA PRO A 48 -17.77 2.99 9.09
C PRO A 48 -17.01 2.89 7.77
N VAL A 49 -15.68 2.85 7.85
CA VAL A 49 -14.79 2.78 6.69
C VAL A 49 -13.68 1.75 6.89
N GLY A 50 -13.09 1.29 5.80
CA GLY A 50 -11.91 0.45 5.81
C GLY A 50 -10.67 1.28 5.46
N GLU A 51 -10.06 1.92 6.43
CA GLU A 51 -8.84 2.71 6.24
C GLU A 51 -7.60 1.85 6.45
N VAL A 52 -6.55 2.12 5.68
CA VAL A 52 -5.21 1.63 6.01
C VAL A 52 -4.79 2.26 7.34
N PRO A 53 -4.37 1.45 8.34
CA PRO A 53 -4.14 1.94 9.72
C PRO A 53 -2.80 2.67 9.87
N MET A 54 -2.51 3.61 8.99
CA MET A 54 -1.34 4.49 9.03
C MET A 54 -1.75 5.89 8.59
N SER A 55 -1.22 6.90 9.28
CA SER A 55 -1.34 8.29 8.84
C SER A 55 -0.41 8.56 7.64
N ASP A 56 -0.59 9.70 6.98
CA ASP A 56 0.30 10.08 5.87
C ASP A 56 1.73 10.35 6.38
N GLU A 57 1.88 10.88 7.58
CA GLU A 57 3.17 11.07 8.23
C GLU A 57 3.87 9.73 8.51
N GLU A 58 3.12 8.74 8.98
CA GLU A 58 3.65 7.38 9.21
C GLU A 58 4.03 6.70 7.90
N LEU A 59 3.25 6.88 6.84
CA LEU A 59 3.57 6.39 5.50
C LEU A 59 4.85 7.04 4.95
N CYS A 60 4.98 8.36 5.07
CA CYS A 60 6.18 9.08 4.67
C CYS A 60 7.41 8.57 5.44
N ALA A 61 7.29 8.40 6.75
CA ALA A 61 8.39 7.88 7.59
C ALA A 61 8.81 6.47 7.17
N ALA A 62 7.84 5.59 6.89
CA ALA A 62 8.12 4.22 6.43
C ALA A 62 8.81 4.18 5.07
N LEU A 63 8.56 5.17 4.21
CA LEU A 63 9.15 5.29 2.88
C LEU A 63 10.44 6.13 2.85
N GLY A 64 10.83 6.74 3.97
CA GLY A 64 11.98 7.64 4.02
C GLY A 64 11.74 8.96 3.27
N ILE A 65 10.49 9.39 3.14
CA ILE A 65 10.09 10.63 2.48
C ILE A 65 9.87 11.70 3.54
N ASP A 66 10.35 12.92 3.28
CA ASP A 66 10.08 14.07 4.13
C ASP A 66 8.57 14.38 4.11
N ALA A 67 7.96 14.48 5.29
CA ALA A 67 6.52 14.75 5.43
C ALA A 67 6.09 16.10 4.85
N SER A 68 7.02 17.03 4.61
CA SER A 68 6.75 18.30 3.94
C SER A 68 6.72 18.17 2.41
N THR A 69 7.13 17.03 1.85
CA THR A 69 7.10 16.79 0.41
C THR A 69 5.65 16.67 -0.06
N PRO A 70 5.21 17.46 -1.04
CA PRO A 70 3.86 17.34 -1.58
C PRO A 70 3.64 15.95 -2.19
N THR A 71 2.67 15.23 -1.66
CA THR A 71 2.33 13.88 -2.13
C THR A 71 0.87 13.58 -1.82
N ILE A 72 0.34 12.56 -2.44
CA ILE A 72 -1.02 12.09 -2.22
C ILE A 72 -1.00 10.70 -1.57
N ARG A 73 -2.00 10.42 -0.74
CA ARG A 73 -2.10 9.16 -0.01
C ARG A 73 -2.08 7.94 -0.93
N THR A 74 -2.77 8.02 -2.08
CA THR A 74 -2.78 6.95 -3.09
C THR A 74 -1.38 6.57 -3.54
N ALA A 75 -0.52 7.56 -3.80
CA ALA A 75 0.88 7.31 -4.19
C ALA A 75 1.68 6.68 -3.05
N LEU A 76 1.52 7.17 -1.82
CA LEU A 76 2.21 6.61 -0.64
C LEU A 76 1.87 5.14 -0.43
N LEU A 77 0.58 4.79 -0.51
CA LEU A 77 0.12 3.40 -0.38
C LEU A 77 0.68 2.51 -1.49
N GLY A 78 0.67 3.00 -2.73
CA GLY A 78 1.25 2.29 -3.88
C GLY A 78 2.76 2.06 -3.73
N MET A 79 3.50 3.05 -3.27
CA MET A 79 4.93 2.95 -3.02
C MET A 79 5.25 1.94 -1.90
N LEU A 80 4.45 1.91 -0.84
CA LEU A 80 4.63 0.97 0.25
C LEU A 80 4.44 -0.48 -0.22
N ALA A 81 3.37 -0.75 -0.97
CA ALA A 81 3.11 -2.08 -1.54
C ALA A 81 4.18 -2.49 -2.57
N LEU A 82 4.59 -1.56 -3.44
CA LEU A 82 5.66 -1.81 -4.41
C LEU A 82 6.98 -2.14 -3.71
N GLY A 83 7.33 -1.41 -2.65
CA GLY A 83 8.52 -1.66 -1.86
C GLY A 83 8.57 -3.08 -1.31
N GLU A 84 7.47 -3.57 -0.75
CA GLU A 84 7.38 -4.96 -0.26
C GLU A 84 7.60 -5.98 -1.40
N ALA A 85 7.00 -5.74 -2.56
CA ALA A 85 7.16 -6.62 -3.72
C ALA A 85 8.61 -6.66 -4.22
N LEU A 86 9.28 -5.52 -4.27
CA LEU A 86 10.68 -5.43 -4.68
C LEU A 86 11.62 -6.09 -3.67
N ASP A 87 11.36 -5.92 -2.38
CA ASP A 87 12.13 -6.56 -1.31
C ASP A 87 12.04 -8.08 -1.41
N GLU A 88 10.84 -8.62 -1.57
CA GLU A 88 10.64 -10.06 -1.74
C GLU A 88 11.32 -10.62 -2.99
N ALA A 89 11.30 -9.86 -4.08
CA ALA A 89 11.94 -10.24 -5.34
C ALA A 89 13.47 -10.08 -5.30
N GLY A 90 14.04 -9.47 -4.23
CA GLY A 90 15.47 -9.18 -4.15
C GLY A 90 15.94 -8.06 -5.07
N LEU A 91 15.03 -7.16 -5.45
CA LEU A 91 15.29 -6.07 -6.41
C LEU A 91 15.29 -4.68 -5.76
N SER A 92 15.12 -4.61 -4.44
CA SER A 92 15.13 -3.32 -3.73
C SER A 92 16.52 -2.67 -3.76
N GLY A 93 16.53 -1.35 -3.87
CA GLY A 93 17.74 -0.53 -3.84
C GLY A 93 18.59 -0.58 -5.10
N GLY A 94 18.14 -1.22 -6.17
CA GLY A 94 18.84 -1.31 -7.44
C GLY A 94 18.12 -0.59 -8.58
N GLU A 95 18.88 -0.29 -9.64
CA GLU A 95 18.29 0.08 -10.91
C GLU A 95 17.67 -1.16 -11.58
N LEU A 96 16.54 -0.96 -12.23
CA LEU A 96 15.80 -2.01 -12.93
C LEU A 96 15.80 -1.73 -14.44
N PRO A 97 16.96 -1.86 -15.13
CA PRO A 97 17.03 -1.57 -16.55
C PRO A 97 16.10 -2.53 -17.32
N GLY A 98 15.34 -1.97 -18.23
CA GLY A 98 14.37 -2.74 -19.03
C GLY A 98 13.09 -3.12 -18.30
N ALA A 99 12.90 -2.73 -17.02
CA ALA A 99 11.67 -2.94 -16.31
C ALA A 99 10.59 -1.94 -16.73
N ALA A 100 9.33 -2.40 -16.78
CA ALA A 100 8.18 -1.55 -16.96
C ALA A 100 7.42 -1.40 -15.65
N PHE A 101 6.94 -0.20 -15.35
CA PHE A 101 6.02 0.07 -14.24
C PHE A 101 4.63 0.32 -14.80
N ILE A 102 3.68 -0.52 -14.39
CA ILE A 102 2.28 -0.41 -14.80
C ILE A 102 1.46 -0.13 -13.56
N SER A 103 0.78 1.00 -13.52
CA SER A 103 -0.08 1.42 -12.42
C SER A 103 -1.52 1.59 -12.90
N GLY A 104 -2.46 1.15 -12.09
CA GLY A 104 -3.89 1.33 -12.34
C GLY A 104 -4.59 1.81 -11.07
N THR A 105 -5.52 2.73 -11.24
CA THR A 105 -6.35 3.24 -10.15
C THR A 105 -7.74 3.63 -10.67
N THR A 106 -8.74 3.57 -9.81
CA THR A 106 -10.11 3.99 -10.16
C THR A 106 -10.36 5.46 -9.82
N VAL A 107 -9.77 5.96 -8.72
CA VAL A 107 -10.05 7.32 -8.21
C VAL A 107 -8.80 8.02 -7.66
N GLY A 108 -7.63 7.54 -7.98
CA GLY A 108 -6.38 8.12 -7.50
C GLY A 108 -6.21 9.57 -7.91
N GLY A 109 -5.72 10.40 -6.98
CA GLY A 109 -5.51 11.83 -7.18
C GLY A 109 -6.73 12.71 -6.90
N MET A 110 -7.74 12.17 -6.25
CA MET A 110 -8.93 12.90 -5.82
C MET A 110 -8.93 13.24 -4.32
N ASP A 111 -7.86 12.99 -3.64
CA ASP A 111 -7.63 13.21 -2.21
C ASP A 111 -6.89 14.52 -1.92
#